data_141698293c4ae3db83a41104cddd04fc
#
_entry.id   141698293c4ae3db83a41104cddd04fc
#
_cell.length_a   1.000
_cell.length_b   1.000
_cell.length_c   1.000
_cell.angle_alpha   90.00
_cell.angle_beta   90.00
_cell.angle_gamma   90.00
#
_symmetry.space_group_name_H-M   'P 1'
#
loop_
_entity.id
_entity.type
_entity.pdbx_description
1 polymer ?
#
loop_
_entity_poly.entity_id
_entity_poly.type
_entity_poly.pdbx_seq_one_letter_code
_entity_poly.pdbx_strand_id
1 'polypeptide(L)'
;MNTLTASSAEQLMRSRYSAFCVGDIVYLLMTLHPDYRTDDDKAVLQLTIEQTTWLGLKVIQHKPGVEKGTVEFVAFYTAKPFEQLHELSRFKKEAGQWLYTDGDILPAVKLSRNEYCFCNSEKKYKKCHGK
;
A
#
# COMPACT_ATOMS: atom_id res chain seq x y z
N MET A 1 -9.57 14.25 10.96
CA MET A 1 -8.83 13.73 9.82
C MET A 1 -8.15 14.84 9.05
N ASN A 2 -7.04 14.51 8.60
CA ASN A 2 -6.26 15.44 7.83
C ASN A 2 -6.91 15.73 6.48
N THR A 3 -7.12 17.02 6.19
CA THR A 3 -7.67 17.44 4.90
C THR A 3 -6.58 17.69 3.86
N LEU A 4 -5.31 17.53 4.24
CA LEU A 4 -4.22 17.74 3.32
C LEU A 4 -4.18 16.65 2.26
N THR A 5 -3.99 17.05 1.01
CA THR A 5 -3.77 16.11 -0.07
C THR A 5 -2.33 15.63 -0.07
N ALA A 6 -2.11 14.42 -0.55
CA ALA A 6 -0.76 13.90 -0.68
C ALA A 6 0.01 14.73 -1.71
N SER A 7 1.28 14.98 -1.44
CA SER A 7 2.13 15.77 -2.33
C SER A 7 2.76 14.94 -3.44
N SER A 8 2.66 13.63 -3.38
CA SER A 8 3.21 12.72 -4.39
C SER A 8 2.45 11.41 -4.40
N ALA A 9 2.64 10.64 -5.47
CA ALA A 9 2.05 9.30 -5.55
C ALA A 9 2.56 8.40 -4.42
N GLU A 10 3.83 8.49 -4.08
CA GLU A 10 4.38 7.70 -2.97
C GLU A 10 3.73 8.06 -1.64
N GLN A 11 3.57 9.35 -1.37
CA GLN A 11 2.92 9.79 -0.15
C GLN A 11 1.48 9.29 -0.09
N LEU A 12 0.77 9.34 -1.21
CA LEU A 12 -0.60 8.81 -1.27
C LEU A 12 -0.61 7.30 -1.00
N MET A 13 0.31 6.56 -1.61
CA MET A 13 0.38 5.11 -1.39
C MET A 13 0.59 4.79 0.09
N ARG A 14 1.52 5.49 0.74
CA ARG A 14 1.78 5.26 2.16
C ARG A 14 0.58 5.60 3.03
N SER A 15 -0.14 6.68 2.70
CA SER A 15 -1.33 7.07 3.45
C SER A 15 -2.46 6.06 3.27
N ARG A 16 -2.60 5.48 2.07
CA ARG A 16 -3.59 4.43 1.82
C ARG A 16 -3.25 3.16 2.58
N TYR A 17 -1.96 2.80 2.66
CA TYR A 17 -1.53 1.67 3.47
C TYR A 17 -1.93 1.88 4.94
N SER A 18 -1.66 3.08 5.47
CA SER A 18 -2.06 3.40 6.84
C SER A 18 -3.57 3.32 7.03
N ALA A 19 -4.34 3.77 6.02
CA ALA A 19 -5.79 3.69 6.05
C ALA A 19 -6.29 2.24 6.12
N PHE A 20 -5.64 1.33 5.38
CA PHE A 20 -5.96 -0.09 5.49
C PHE A 20 -5.66 -0.63 6.89
N CYS A 21 -4.54 -0.20 7.49
CA CYS A 21 -4.15 -0.66 8.82
C CYS A 21 -5.16 -0.24 9.90
N VAL A 22 -5.70 0.97 9.79
CA VAL A 22 -6.63 1.50 10.80
C VAL A 22 -8.10 1.35 10.42
N GLY A 23 -8.38 0.87 9.20
CA GLY A 23 -9.74 0.64 8.75
C GLY A 23 -10.48 1.88 8.27
N ASP A 24 -9.77 2.85 7.72
CA ASP A 24 -10.38 4.10 7.23
C ASP A 24 -10.92 3.92 5.81
N ILE A 25 -12.11 3.33 5.71
CA ILE A 25 -12.76 3.04 4.42
C ILE A 25 -13.08 4.34 3.66
N VAL A 26 -13.49 5.38 4.37
CA VAL A 26 -13.85 6.65 3.73
C VAL A 26 -12.65 7.21 2.97
N TYR A 27 -11.48 7.22 3.60
CA TYR A 27 -10.27 7.71 2.96
C TYR A 27 -9.91 6.88 1.73
N LEU A 28 -10.01 5.55 1.84
CA LEU A 28 -9.70 4.65 0.72
C LEU A 28 -10.63 4.88 -0.46
N LEU A 29 -11.91 5.11 -0.21
CA LEU A 29 -12.87 5.40 -1.27
C LEU A 29 -12.64 6.79 -1.88
N MET A 30 -12.34 7.79 -1.04
CA MET A 30 -12.09 9.15 -1.51
C MET A 30 -10.85 9.26 -2.38
N THR A 31 -9.85 8.43 -2.14
CA THR A 31 -8.59 8.46 -2.87
C THR A 31 -8.53 7.48 -4.04
N LEU A 32 -9.62 6.77 -4.29
CA LEU A 32 -9.76 5.94 -5.48
C LEU A 32 -10.33 6.80 -6.62
N HIS A 33 -9.64 6.78 -7.77
CA HIS A 33 -10.05 7.60 -8.92
C HIS A 33 -11.49 7.25 -9.35
N PRO A 34 -12.34 8.26 -9.60
CA PRO A 34 -13.75 8.01 -9.93
C PRO A 34 -13.97 7.05 -11.11
N ASP A 35 -13.12 7.11 -12.12
CA ASP A 35 -13.26 6.23 -13.30
C ASP A 35 -12.97 4.77 -13.00
N TYR A 36 -12.37 4.49 -11.84
CA TYR A 36 -11.98 3.14 -11.43
C TYR A 36 -12.83 2.63 -10.27
N ARG A 37 -13.85 3.38 -9.87
CA ARG A 37 -14.76 2.97 -8.79
C ARG A 37 -15.83 2.05 -9.31
N THR A 38 -16.19 1.06 -8.48
CA THR A 38 -17.29 0.15 -8.76
C THR A 38 -18.22 0.12 -7.56
N ASP A 39 -19.44 -0.43 -7.75
CA ASP A 39 -20.40 -0.52 -6.65
C ASP A 39 -19.94 -1.47 -5.54
N ASP A 40 -19.00 -2.38 -5.86
CA ASP A 40 -18.50 -3.38 -4.91
C ASP A 40 -17.35 -2.89 -4.06
N ASP A 41 -16.77 -1.72 -4.34
CA ASP A 41 -15.53 -1.27 -3.70
C ASP A 41 -15.65 -1.23 -2.17
N LYS A 42 -16.73 -0.69 -1.65
CA LYS A 42 -16.90 -0.58 -0.20
C LYS A 42 -16.91 -1.97 0.46
N ALA A 43 -17.63 -2.91 -0.13
CA ALA A 43 -17.71 -4.26 0.40
C ALA A 43 -16.35 -4.97 0.33
N VAL A 44 -15.65 -4.82 -0.79
CA VAL A 44 -14.33 -5.43 -0.97
C VAL A 44 -13.33 -4.85 0.03
N LEU A 45 -13.31 -3.52 0.19
CA LEU A 45 -12.42 -2.86 1.14
C LEU A 45 -12.73 -3.28 2.58
N GLN A 46 -14.01 -3.36 2.92
CA GLN A 46 -14.44 -3.78 4.25
C GLN A 46 -13.95 -5.19 4.56
N LEU A 47 -14.11 -6.10 3.61
CA LEU A 47 -13.67 -7.49 3.77
C LEU A 47 -12.15 -7.57 3.92
N THR A 48 -11.41 -6.83 3.09
CA THR A 48 -9.95 -6.80 3.17
C THR A 48 -9.49 -6.31 4.54
N ILE A 49 -10.10 -5.24 5.04
CA ILE A 49 -9.77 -4.70 6.36
C ILE A 49 -10.03 -5.71 7.47
N GLU A 50 -11.18 -6.40 7.39
CA GLU A 50 -11.56 -7.37 8.43
C GLU A 50 -10.70 -8.62 8.42
N GLN A 51 -10.23 -9.05 7.24
CA GLN A 51 -9.53 -10.31 7.10
C GLN A 51 -8.02 -10.21 7.02
N THR A 52 -7.48 -8.99 6.95
CA THR A 52 -6.05 -8.81 6.75
C THR A 52 -5.43 -8.02 7.91
N THR A 53 -4.38 -8.58 8.50
CA THR A 53 -3.58 -7.88 9.49
C THR A 53 -2.23 -7.56 8.85
N TRP A 54 -1.95 -6.28 8.68
CA TRP A 54 -0.73 -5.82 8.03
C TRP A 54 0.42 -5.78 9.01
N LEU A 55 1.60 -6.23 8.56
CA LEU A 55 2.80 -6.35 9.38
C LEU A 55 3.86 -5.32 9.02
N GLY A 56 3.84 -4.80 7.81
CA GLY A 56 4.83 -3.83 7.39
C GLY A 56 4.77 -3.53 5.92
N LEU A 57 5.50 -2.50 5.52
CA LEU A 57 5.53 -1.98 4.16
C LEU A 57 6.97 -1.71 3.74
N LYS A 58 7.31 -2.11 2.51
CA LYS A 58 8.58 -1.80 1.91
C LYS A 58 8.35 -1.19 0.54
N VAL A 59 8.73 0.07 0.36
CA VAL A 59 8.66 0.73 -0.94
C VAL A 59 9.92 0.39 -1.71
N ILE A 60 9.75 -0.26 -2.88
CA ILE A 60 10.86 -0.69 -3.72
C ILE A 60 11.36 0.48 -4.56
N GLN A 61 10.46 1.16 -5.25
CA GLN A 61 10.79 2.29 -6.08
C GLN A 61 9.52 3.08 -6.40
N HIS A 62 9.72 4.32 -6.83
CA HIS A 62 8.61 5.12 -7.34
C HIS A 62 9.12 5.92 -8.54
N LYS A 63 8.21 6.18 -9.47
CA LYS A 63 8.48 7.01 -10.64
C LYS A 63 7.56 8.20 -10.57
N PRO A 64 8.03 9.35 -10.09
CA PRO A 64 7.20 10.55 -10.01
C PRO A 64 6.99 11.13 -11.39
N GLY A 65 5.88 11.84 -11.55
CA GLY A 65 5.55 12.56 -12.77
C GLY A 65 4.66 13.73 -12.41
N VAL A 66 4.33 14.55 -13.40
CA VAL A 66 3.51 15.73 -13.15
C VAL A 66 2.06 15.35 -12.89
N GLU A 67 1.50 14.46 -13.72
CA GLU A 67 0.11 14.06 -13.64
C GLU A 67 -0.09 12.56 -13.42
N LYS A 68 0.96 11.76 -13.60
CA LYS A 68 0.93 10.31 -13.42
C LYS A 68 2.15 9.89 -12.65
N GLY A 69 2.01 8.86 -11.84
CA GLY A 69 3.13 8.29 -11.13
C GLY A 69 2.89 6.83 -10.83
N THR A 70 3.95 6.10 -10.55
CA THR A 70 3.87 4.70 -10.15
C THR A 70 4.65 4.50 -8.88
N VAL A 71 4.20 3.54 -8.07
CA VAL A 71 4.92 3.14 -6.86
C VAL A 71 4.92 1.62 -6.82
N GLU A 72 6.11 1.05 -6.73
CA GLU A 72 6.26 -0.38 -6.52
C GLU A 72 6.53 -0.63 -5.06
N PHE A 73 5.73 -1.47 -4.44
CA PHE A 73 5.86 -1.74 -3.00
C PHE A 73 5.53 -3.19 -2.68
N VAL A 74 5.96 -3.61 -1.50
CA VAL A 74 5.58 -4.89 -0.92
C VAL A 74 4.94 -4.61 0.43
N ALA A 75 3.72 -5.09 0.61
CA ALA A 75 3.04 -5.04 1.90
C ALA A 75 2.99 -6.45 2.46
N PHE A 76 3.34 -6.60 3.72
CA PHE A 76 3.41 -7.89 4.39
C PHE A 76 2.22 -8.05 5.31
N TYR A 77 1.63 -9.23 5.32
CA TYR A 77 0.46 -9.49 6.17
C TYR A 77 0.53 -10.87 6.81
N THR A 78 -0.23 -11.03 7.88
CA THR A 78 -0.23 -12.26 8.66
C THR A 78 -0.79 -13.43 7.84
N ALA A 79 -0.07 -14.54 7.83
CA ALA A 79 -0.49 -15.79 7.21
C ALA A 79 0.12 -16.96 8.01
N LYS A 80 1.01 -17.75 7.41
CA LYS A 80 1.72 -18.84 8.10
C LYS A 80 3.17 -18.87 7.67
N PRO A 81 4.05 -18.02 8.22
CA PRO A 81 3.82 -16.98 9.24
C PRO A 81 3.36 -15.66 8.64
N PHE A 82 3.69 -15.38 7.37
CA PHE A 82 3.29 -14.17 6.70
C PHE A 82 3.30 -14.36 5.19
N GLU A 83 2.64 -13.45 4.49
CA GLU A 83 2.58 -13.41 3.04
C GLU A 83 2.88 -11.99 2.55
N GLN A 84 3.06 -11.86 1.24
CA GLN A 84 3.38 -10.60 0.61
C GLN A 84 2.33 -10.20 -0.41
N LEU A 85 2.03 -8.90 -0.44
CA LEU A 85 1.37 -8.26 -1.57
C LEU A 85 2.42 -7.39 -2.24
N HIS A 86 2.91 -7.81 -3.40
CA HIS A 86 3.87 -7.06 -4.20
C HIS A 86 3.13 -6.47 -5.38
N GLU A 87 3.06 -5.14 -5.44
CA GLU A 87 2.25 -4.45 -6.44
C GLU A 87 3.01 -3.29 -7.05
N LEU A 88 2.81 -3.10 -8.36
CA LEU A 88 3.16 -1.85 -9.04
C LEU A 88 1.87 -1.06 -9.19
N SER A 89 1.70 -0.05 -8.35
CA SER A 89 0.49 0.76 -8.33
C SER A 89 0.62 1.96 -9.25
N ARG A 90 -0.50 2.30 -9.91
CA ARG A 90 -0.57 3.47 -10.79
C ARG A 90 -1.45 4.53 -10.16
N PHE A 91 -1.02 5.78 -10.30
CA PHE A 91 -1.71 6.94 -9.72
C PHE A 91 -1.85 8.04 -10.76
N LYS A 92 -2.91 8.82 -10.63
CA LYS A 92 -3.14 10.02 -11.45
C LYS A 92 -3.36 11.22 -10.56
N LYS A 93 -2.92 12.38 -11.05
CA LYS A 93 -3.19 13.65 -10.38
C LYS A 93 -4.28 14.39 -11.14
N GLU A 94 -5.38 14.71 -10.48
CA GLU A 94 -6.49 15.46 -11.06
C GLU A 94 -6.91 16.55 -10.10
N ALA A 95 -7.11 17.75 -10.64
CA ALA A 95 -7.50 18.91 -9.84
C ALA A 95 -6.56 19.12 -8.66
N GLY A 96 -5.26 18.88 -8.86
CA GLY A 96 -4.25 19.04 -7.83
C GLY A 96 -4.20 17.92 -6.80
N GLN A 97 -4.95 16.84 -6.99
CA GLN A 97 -5.04 15.75 -6.02
C GLN A 97 -4.61 14.42 -6.64
N TRP A 98 -3.71 13.73 -5.94
CA TRP A 98 -3.31 12.39 -6.33
C TRP A 98 -4.38 11.37 -5.98
N LEU A 99 -4.67 10.46 -6.93
CA LEU A 99 -5.67 9.40 -6.76
C LEU A 99 -5.09 8.08 -7.25
N TYR A 100 -5.47 7.01 -6.58
CA TYR A 100 -5.10 5.65 -6.99
C TYR A 100 -6.01 5.20 -8.14
N THR A 101 -5.44 4.60 -9.16
CA THR A 101 -6.23 4.06 -10.28
C THR A 101 -6.28 2.54 -10.24
N ASP A 102 -5.16 1.89 -10.46
CA ASP A 102 -5.08 0.43 -10.51
C ASP A 102 -3.63 0.00 -10.28
N GLY A 103 -3.37 -1.28 -10.40
CA GLY A 103 -2.01 -1.78 -10.26
C GLY A 103 -1.87 -3.19 -10.82
N ASP A 104 -0.63 -3.62 -10.93
CA ASP A 104 -0.29 -4.97 -11.34
C ASP A 104 0.29 -5.72 -10.15
N ILE A 105 -0.20 -6.94 -9.93
CA ILE A 105 0.36 -7.81 -8.88
C ILE A 105 1.59 -8.50 -9.45
N LEU A 106 2.68 -8.44 -8.69
CA LEU A 106 3.97 -8.99 -9.09
C LEU A 106 4.35 -10.19 -8.22
N PRO A 107 5.30 -11.03 -8.68
CA PRO A 107 5.77 -12.15 -7.86
C PRO A 107 6.39 -11.68 -6.56
N ALA A 108 6.32 -12.53 -5.53
CA ALA A 108 6.89 -12.21 -4.23
C ALA A 108 8.39 -11.92 -4.33
N VAL A 109 8.85 -10.93 -3.55
CA VAL A 109 10.27 -10.61 -3.51
C VAL A 109 10.99 -11.55 -2.54
N LYS A 110 12.29 -11.77 -2.83
CA LYS A 110 13.15 -12.53 -1.94
C LYS A 110 13.70 -11.60 -0.87
N LEU A 111 13.55 -12.00 0.39
CA LEU A 111 14.02 -11.19 1.51
C LEU A 111 15.43 -11.59 1.91
N SER A 112 16.30 -10.60 2.09
CA SER A 112 17.65 -10.82 2.57
C SER A 112 17.63 -10.99 4.09
N ARG A 113 18.36 -12.00 4.59
CA ARG A 113 18.48 -12.22 6.04
C ARG A 113 19.17 -11.07 6.74
N ASN A 114 19.99 -10.31 6.03
CA ASN A 114 20.79 -9.24 6.61
C ASN A 114 20.14 -7.86 6.53
N GLU A 115 19.03 -7.72 5.82
CA GLU A 115 18.33 -6.44 5.81
C GLU A 115 17.40 -6.32 7.02
N TYR A 116 16.99 -5.10 7.34
CA TYR A 116 16.07 -4.88 8.44
C TYR A 116 14.72 -5.49 8.12
N CYS A 117 14.06 -6.01 9.16
CA CYS A 117 12.76 -6.61 8.98
C CYS A 117 11.72 -5.56 8.58
N PHE A 118 10.78 -5.96 7.73
CA PHE A 118 9.72 -5.10 7.23
C PHE A 118 8.77 -4.57 8.31
N CYS A 119 8.80 -5.14 9.50
CA CYS A 119 7.86 -4.78 10.58
C CYS A 119 8.31 -3.59 11.42
N ASN A 120 9.41 -2.95 11.07
CA ASN A 120 9.98 -1.80 11.78
C ASN A 120 10.42 -2.11 13.22
N SER A 121 10.72 -3.38 13.50
CA SER A 121 11.22 -3.77 14.83
C SER A 121 12.66 -3.32 15.09
N GLU A 122 13.32 -2.77 14.06
CA GLU A 122 14.73 -2.40 14.07
C GLU A 122 15.67 -3.60 14.18
N LYS A 123 15.13 -4.81 14.03
CA LYS A 123 15.92 -6.04 13.96
C LYS A 123 16.11 -6.46 12.52
N LYS A 124 17.21 -7.14 12.25
CA LYS A 124 17.41 -7.72 10.92
C LYS A 124 16.41 -8.84 10.70
N TYR A 125 16.05 -9.07 9.43
CA TYR A 125 15.05 -10.06 9.06
C TYR A 125 15.35 -11.44 9.70
N LYS A 126 16.59 -11.91 9.62
CA LYS A 126 16.97 -13.22 10.17
C LYS A 126 16.75 -13.35 11.69
N LYS A 127 16.66 -12.23 12.39
CA LYS A 127 16.46 -12.20 13.84
C LYS A 127 15.03 -11.82 14.24
N CYS A 128 14.18 -11.63 13.27
CA CYS A 128 12.78 -11.27 13.48
C CYS A 128 11.89 -12.26 12.73
N HIS A 129 11.22 -11.83 11.64
CA HIS A 129 10.32 -12.71 10.92
C HIS A 129 11.03 -13.79 10.10
N GLY A 130 12.32 -13.66 9.90
CA GLY A 130 13.11 -14.65 9.16
C GLY A 130 13.72 -15.76 10.03
N LYS A 131 13.34 -15.83 11.29
CA LYS A 131 13.81 -16.92 12.16
C LYS A 131 13.35 -18.28 11.68
#